data_39b985f1302f0ef878c2458bbaff9426
#
_entry.id   39b985f1302f0ef878c2458bbaff9426
#
_cell.length_a   1.000
_cell.length_b   1.000
_cell.length_c   1.000
_cell.angle_alpha   90.00
_cell.angle_beta   90.00
_cell.angle_gamma   90.00
#
_symmetry.space_group_name_H-M   'P 1'
#
loop_
_entity.id
_entity.type
_entity.pdbx_description
1 polymer ?
#
loop_
_entity_poly.entity_id
_entity_poly.type
_entity_poly.pdbx_seq_one_letter_code
_entity_poly.pdbx_strand_id
1 'polypeptide(L)'
;GMTGYQETLTDPSYAGQIVVMTAPHIGNTGMNTDDEESRRIWVEGFVVRDLARRPSNFRSERPLPDVLAEQGIVGITGVDTRAITLLLREAGVMRAGVFSGEAAELDPAVQLAKVQAGPEMTGRNLTSDVSVTTTRVEPARGTRIGPLAVIDLGIKESTVRHLAQRGFDVHVLPETATWADIAAIDPVAVFYSNGPGDPAASDRHVAIL
;
A
#
# COMPACT_ATOMS: atom_id res chain seq x y z
N GLY A 1 -12.93 8.25 1.59
CA GLY A 1 -14.29 7.70 1.64
C GLY A 1 -14.56 6.99 2.95
N MET A 2 -15.79 6.61 3.20
CA MET A 2 -16.17 5.79 4.37
C MET A 2 -15.87 4.29 4.14
N THR A 3 -15.57 3.92 2.95
CA THR A 3 -15.12 2.60 2.50
C THR A 3 -13.77 2.75 1.79
N GLY A 4 -13.16 1.66 1.41
CA GLY A 4 -11.86 1.69 0.70
C GLY A 4 -10.65 1.81 1.62
N TYR A 5 -10.85 1.66 2.94
CA TYR A 5 -9.73 1.63 3.87
C TYR A 5 -8.93 0.33 3.76
N GLN A 6 -9.58 -0.79 3.42
CA GLN A 6 -8.90 -2.06 3.22
C GLN A 6 -7.97 -1.99 2.02
N GLU A 7 -8.45 -1.46 0.90
CA GLU A 7 -7.66 -1.24 -0.31
C GLU A 7 -6.48 -0.30 -0.03
N THR A 8 -6.68 0.73 0.80
CA THR A 8 -5.59 1.63 1.22
C THR A 8 -4.56 0.91 2.09
N LEU A 9 -5.01 0.11 3.06
CA LEU A 9 -4.12 -0.61 3.98
C LEU A 9 -3.27 -1.65 3.25
N THR A 10 -3.85 -2.32 2.24
CA THR A 10 -3.19 -3.38 1.48
C THR A 10 -2.53 -2.90 0.18
N ASP A 11 -2.64 -1.60 -0.17
CA ASP A 11 -1.93 -1.00 -1.30
C ASP A 11 -0.43 -0.85 -0.96
N PRO A 12 0.46 -1.52 -1.72
CA PRO A 12 1.90 -1.45 -1.49
C PRO A 12 2.49 -0.04 -1.56
N SER A 13 1.83 0.90 -2.23
CA SER A 13 2.27 2.29 -2.32
C SER A 13 2.36 3.00 -0.97
N TYR A 14 1.70 2.47 0.07
CA TYR A 14 1.76 3.02 1.43
C TYR A 14 2.83 2.38 2.32
N ALA A 15 3.69 1.52 1.80
CA ALA A 15 4.81 0.96 2.55
C ALA A 15 5.69 2.08 3.12
N GLY A 16 6.08 1.94 4.39
CA GLY A 16 6.86 2.95 5.11
C GLY A 16 6.07 4.19 5.57
N GLN A 17 4.74 4.21 5.46
CA GLN A 17 3.91 5.35 5.80
C GLN A 17 2.90 5.03 6.92
N ILE A 18 2.62 6.03 7.76
CA ILE A 18 1.47 6.03 8.66
C ILE A 18 0.30 6.68 7.93
N VAL A 19 -0.83 5.97 7.86
CA VAL A 19 -2.02 6.46 7.17
C VAL A 19 -3.02 7.05 8.16
N VAL A 20 -3.46 8.28 7.88
CA VAL A 20 -4.50 8.99 8.64
C VAL A 20 -5.78 9.04 7.82
N MET A 21 -6.84 8.39 8.30
CA MET A 21 -8.14 8.41 7.64
C MET A 21 -9.00 9.57 8.16
N THR A 22 -9.48 10.40 7.25
CA THR A 22 -10.30 11.59 7.59
C THR A 22 -11.80 11.29 7.64
N ALA A 23 -12.24 10.14 7.14
CA ALA A 23 -13.63 9.71 7.32
C ALA A 23 -13.92 9.47 8.81
N PRO A 24 -15.08 9.94 9.32
CA PRO A 24 -15.34 9.90 10.76
C PRO A 24 -15.43 8.48 11.32
N HIS A 25 -15.94 7.51 10.56
CA HIS A 25 -16.07 6.13 10.97
C HIS A 25 -15.33 5.20 10.02
N ILE A 26 -14.46 4.37 10.57
CA ILE A 26 -13.66 3.37 9.84
C ILE A 26 -13.89 1.99 10.45
N GLY A 27 -13.77 0.93 9.67
CA GLY A 27 -14.01 -0.44 10.11
C GLY A 27 -15.46 -0.93 9.95
N ASN A 28 -16.34 -0.07 9.47
CA ASN A 28 -17.77 -0.35 9.33
C ASN A 28 -18.08 -1.43 8.27
N THR A 29 -17.26 -1.62 7.26
CA THR A 29 -17.41 -2.65 6.24
C THR A 29 -16.68 -3.95 6.57
N GLY A 30 -15.87 -3.98 7.63
CA GLY A 30 -15.00 -5.12 7.94
C GLY A 30 -13.86 -5.26 6.94
N MET A 31 -13.25 -6.43 6.93
CA MET A 31 -12.22 -6.88 6.01
C MET A 31 -12.69 -8.16 5.31
N ASN A 32 -12.27 -8.37 4.07
CA ASN A 32 -12.57 -9.57 3.28
C ASN A 32 -11.43 -9.84 2.28
N THR A 33 -11.37 -11.03 1.72
CA THR A 33 -10.32 -11.44 0.79
C THR A 33 -10.43 -10.85 -0.62
N ASP A 34 -11.61 -10.41 -1.03
CA ASP A 34 -11.86 -9.88 -2.38
C ASP A 34 -11.31 -8.46 -2.58
N ASP A 35 -11.28 -7.65 -1.50
CA ASP A 35 -10.89 -6.24 -1.53
C ASP A 35 -9.41 -6.03 -1.15
N GLU A 36 -8.64 -7.10 -1.02
CA GLU A 36 -7.20 -7.01 -0.85
C GLU A 36 -6.52 -6.57 -2.14
N GLU A 37 -5.65 -5.57 -2.04
CA GLU A 37 -4.84 -5.07 -3.16
C GLU A 37 -3.46 -5.71 -3.24
N SER A 38 -3.08 -6.49 -2.22
CA SER A 38 -1.86 -7.28 -2.19
C SER A 38 -1.84 -8.27 -1.01
N ARG A 39 -0.72 -8.96 -0.82
CA ARG A 39 -0.53 -10.07 0.14
C ARG A 39 -0.62 -9.72 1.63
N ARG A 40 -0.59 -8.43 2.02
CA ARG A 40 -0.59 -7.98 3.42
C ARG A 40 -0.94 -6.51 3.56
N ILE A 41 -1.10 -6.05 4.80
CA ILE A 41 -1.11 -4.63 5.14
C ILE A 41 0.34 -4.09 5.06
N TRP A 42 0.50 -2.92 4.44
CA TRP A 42 1.81 -2.30 4.19
C TRP A 42 2.07 -1.05 5.01
N VAL A 43 1.03 -0.46 5.59
CA VAL A 43 1.18 0.75 6.40
C VAL A 43 1.93 0.44 7.70
N GLU A 44 2.75 1.37 8.16
CA GLU A 44 3.48 1.28 9.44
C GLU A 44 2.60 1.63 10.65
N GLY A 45 1.48 2.28 10.41
CA GLY A 45 0.50 2.62 11.45
C GLY A 45 -0.78 3.17 10.84
N PHE A 46 -1.85 3.07 11.61
CA PHE A 46 -3.18 3.45 11.15
C PHE A 46 -3.89 4.36 12.16
N VAL A 47 -4.26 5.57 11.73
CA VAL A 47 -4.83 6.61 12.59
C VAL A 47 -6.25 6.93 12.12
N VAL A 48 -7.22 6.78 13.02
CA VAL A 48 -8.63 7.02 12.75
C VAL A 48 -9.28 7.87 13.84
N ARG A 49 -10.36 8.58 13.51
CA ARG A 49 -11.15 9.28 14.50
C ARG A 49 -11.98 8.31 15.33
N ASP A 50 -12.83 7.53 14.67
CA ASP A 50 -13.71 6.55 15.29
C ASP A 50 -13.59 5.20 14.58
N LEU A 51 -13.43 4.15 15.38
CA LEU A 51 -13.43 2.78 14.91
C LEU A 51 -14.82 2.18 15.14
N ALA A 52 -15.41 1.60 14.10
CA ALA A 52 -16.68 0.91 14.19
C ALA A 52 -16.57 -0.28 15.18
N ARG A 53 -17.47 -0.32 16.15
CA ARG A 53 -17.50 -1.39 17.17
C ARG A 53 -17.82 -2.76 16.57
N ARG A 54 -18.60 -2.77 15.50
CA ARG A 54 -18.98 -3.98 14.76
C ARG A 54 -19.07 -3.65 13.28
N PRO A 55 -18.51 -4.49 12.40
CA PRO A 55 -18.75 -4.37 10.99
C PRO A 55 -20.22 -4.66 10.67
N SER A 56 -20.79 -3.96 9.71
CA SER A 56 -22.17 -4.09 9.27
C SER A 56 -22.21 -4.16 7.74
N ASN A 57 -21.61 -5.21 7.20
CA ASN A 57 -21.56 -5.47 5.75
C ASN A 57 -21.64 -6.98 5.52
N PHE A 58 -22.44 -7.42 4.56
CA PHE A 58 -22.60 -8.85 4.23
C PHE A 58 -21.32 -9.50 3.71
N ARG A 59 -20.36 -8.71 3.20
CA ARG A 59 -19.03 -9.16 2.73
C ARG A 59 -17.99 -9.21 3.84
N SER A 60 -18.32 -8.78 5.06
CA SER A 60 -17.36 -8.78 6.16
C SER A 60 -17.04 -10.21 6.59
N GLU A 61 -15.80 -10.59 6.50
CA GLU A 61 -15.26 -11.86 7.00
C GLU A 61 -14.63 -11.68 8.38
N ARG A 62 -13.99 -10.52 8.62
CA ARG A 62 -13.22 -10.23 9.84
C ARG A 62 -13.35 -8.77 10.25
N PRO A 63 -13.30 -8.44 11.56
CA PRO A 63 -13.16 -7.08 12.03
C PRO A 63 -11.78 -6.50 11.71
N LEU A 64 -11.72 -5.22 11.34
CA LEU A 64 -10.47 -4.51 11.04
C LEU A 64 -9.43 -4.57 12.19
N PRO A 65 -9.81 -4.39 13.48
CA PRO A 65 -8.84 -4.45 14.57
C PRO A 65 -8.11 -5.79 14.68
N ASP A 66 -8.84 -6.89 14.40
CA ASP A 66 -8.27 -8.24 14.50
C ASP A 66 -7.20 -8.45 13.44
N VAL A 67 -7.45 -7.98 12.22
CA VAL A 67 -6.49 -8.08 11.11
C VAL A 67 -5.26 -7.19 11.36
N LEU A 68 -5.44 -5.97 11.89
CA LEU A 68 -4.34 -5.11 12.27
C LEU A 68 -3.46 -5.75 13.35
N ALA A 69 -4.09 -6.31 14.39
CA ALA A 69 -3.39 -6.96 15.50
C ALA A 69 -2.61 -8.20 15.04
N GLU A 70 -3.21 -9.04 14.20
CA GLU A 70 -2.56 -10.23 13.65
C GLU A 70 -1.32 -9.89 12.82
N GLN A 71 -1.36 -8.80 12.07
CA GLN A 71 -0.23 -8.35 11.27
C GLN A 71 0.72 -7.40 12.01
N GLY A 72 0.49 -7.14 13.31
CA GLY A 72 1.35 -6.31 14.14
C GLY A 72 1.30 -4.82 13.81
N ILE A 73 0.22 -4.36 13.17
CA ILE A 73 0.06 -2.96 12.78
C ILE A 73 -0.57 -2.17 13.93
N VAL A 74 0.11 -1.13 14.38
CA VAL A 74 -0.39 -0.26 15.45
C VAL A 74 -1.46 0.67 14.92
N GLY A 75 -2.67 0.60 15.51
CA GLY A 75 -3.78 1.50 15.24
C GLY A 75 -4.10 2.38 16.44
N ILE A 76 -4.44 3.65 16.19
CA ILE A 76 -4.98 4.54 17.23
C ILE A 76 -6.30 5.15 16.79
N THR A 77 -7.19 5.34 17.77
CA THR A 77 -8.52 5.97 17.60
C THR A 77 -8.72 7.12 18.59
N GLY A 78 -9.73 7.94 18.37
CA GLY A 78 -10.02 9.08 19.24
C GLY A 78 -9.19 10.32 18.93
N VAL A 79 -8.50 10.37 17.79
CA VAL A 79 -7.61 11.46 17.39
C VAL A 79 -8.35 12.46 16.50
N ASP A 80 -8.03 13.74 16.59
CA ASP A 80 -8.51 14.75 15.64
C ASP A 80 -7.77 14.63 14.30
N THR A 81 -8.24 13.71 13.47
CA THR A 81 -7.67 13.45 12.14
C THR A 81 -7.79 14.64 11.18
N ARG A 82 -8.78 15.54 11.41
CA ARG A 82 -8.91 16.76 10.63
C ARG A 82 -7.78 17.75 10.94
N ALA A 83 -7.48 17.95 12.23
CA ALA A 83 -6.37 18.83 12.64
C ALA A 83 -5.03 18.32 12.11
N ILE A 84 -4.78 17.00 12.19
CA ILE A 84 -3.57 16.37 11.62
C ILE A 84 -3.49 16.63 10.11
N THR A 85 -4.59 16.44 9.39
CA THR A 85 -4.61 16.63 7.94
C THR A 85 -4.35 18.09 7.55
N LEU A 86 -4.87 19.05 8.31
CA LEU A 86 -4.61 20.49 8.07
C LEU A 86 -3.13 20.79 8.29
N LEU A 87 -2.54 20.28 9.38
CA LEU A 87 -1.10 20.41 9.65
C LEU A 87 -0.25 19.84 8.50
N LEU A 88 -0.57 18.62 8.04
CA LEU A 88 0.15 17.98 6.92
C LEU A 88 0.02 18.76 5.60
N ARG A 89 -1.10 19.44 5.38
CA ARG A 89 -1.28 20.29 4.19
C ARG A 89 -0.40 21.54 4.22
N GLU A 90 -0.14 22.06 5.40
CA GLU A 90 0.69 23.27 5.60
C GLU A 90 2.19 22.92 5.65
N ALA A 91 2.55 21.90 6.42
CA ALA A 91 3.93 21.53 6.66
C ALA A 91 4.52 20.56 5.62
N GLY A 92 3.66 19.89 4.84
CA GLY A 92 4.07 18.81 3.94
C GLY A 92 4.25 17.48 4.67
N VAL A 93 4.94 16.55 4.02
CA VAL A 93 5.25 15.22 4.59
C VAL A 93 6.22 15.38 5.76
N MET A 94 5.94 14.69 6.87
CA MET A 94 6.76 14.75 8.07
C MET A 94 6.98 13.35 8.65
N ARG A 95 8.07 13.17 9.37
CA ARG A 95 8.30 11.98 10.18
C ARG A 95 7.28 11.93 11.32
N ALA A 96 6.72 10.76 11.55
CA ALA A 96 5.75 10.53 12.61
C ALA A 96 5.98 9.16 13.26
N GLY A 97 5.42 8.96 14.46
CA GLY A 97 5.43 7.68 15.16
C GLY A 97 4.08 7.41 15.81
N VAL A 98 3.68 6.13 15.77
CA VAL A 98 2.54 5.61 16.53
C VAL A 98 3.10 4.59 17.51
N PHE A 99 2.83 4.78 18.80
CA PHE A 99 3.41 3.95 19.86
C PHE A 99 2.31 3.16 20.58
N SER A 100 2.61 1.91 20.93
CA SER A 100 1.72 1.03 21.70
C SER A 100 2.49 0.25 22.75
N GLY A 101 1.76 -0.39 23.69
CA GLY A 101 2.36 -1.13 24.80
C GLY A 101 3.35 -0.28 25.61
N GLU A 102 4.45 -0.87 26.03
CA GLU A 102 5.49 -0.18 26.82
C GLU A 102 6.06 1.05 26.13
N ALA A 103 6.11 1.06 24.80
CA ALA A 103 6.62 2.20 24.04
C ALA A 103 5.70 3.44 24.13
N ALA A 104 4.41 3.25 24.38
CA ALA A 104 3.46 4.35 24.62
C ALA A 104 3.63 5.02 25.98
N GLU A 105 4.24 4.32 26.93
CA GLU A 105 4.50 4.81 28.31
C GLU A 105 5.84 5.56 28.43
N LEU A 106 6.65 5.58 27.38
CA LEU A 106 7.91 6.31 27.36
C LEU A 106 7.67 7.82 27.48
N ASP A 107 8.64 8.51 28.09
CA ASP A 107 8.64 9.98 28.13
C ASP A 107 8.47 10.55 26.70
N PRO A 108 7.61 11.57 26.51
CA PRO A 108 7.38 12.18 25.20
C PRO A 108 8.65 12.68 24.50
N ALA A 109 9.67 13.13 25.26
CA ALA A 109 10.95 13.53 24.68
C ALA A 109 11.70 12.33 24.08
N VAL A 110 11.60 11.14 24.71
CA VAL A 110 12.19 9.91 24.19
C VAL A 110 11.43 9.44 22.93
N GLN A 111 10.12 9.52 22.94
CA GLN A 111 9.30 9.20 21.77
C GLN A 111 9.64 10.14 20.61
N LEU A 112 9.73 11.45 20.86
CA LEU A 112 10.10 12.44 19.85
C LEU A 112 11.50 12.18 19.28
N ALA A 113 12.47 11.87 20.13
CA ALA A 113 13.83 11.52 19.68
C ALA A 113 13.84 10.29 18.75
N LYS A 114 13.03 9.26 19.04
CA LYS A 114 12.86 8.09 18.19
C LYS A 114 12.28 8.47 16.82
N VAL A 115 11.28 9.35 16.79
CA VAL A 115 10.68 9.84 15.53
C VAL A 115 11.71 10.63 14.71
N GLN A 116 12.46 11.51 15.35
CA GLN A 116 13.48 12.32 14.69
C GLN A 116 14.66 11.49 14.16
N ALA A 117 15.00 10.39 14.82
CA ALA A 117 16.01 9.44 14.38
C ALA A 117 15.52 8.50 13.26
N GLY A 118 14.21 8.47 13.00
CA GLY A 118 13.62 7.64 11.96
C GLY A 118 14.07 8.08 10.55
N PRO A 119 14.00 7.17 9.57
CA PRO A 119 14.38 7.48 8.20
C PRO A 119 13.45 8.51 7.56
N GLU A 120 13.99 9.33 6.68
CA GLU A 120 13.20 10.17 5.79
C GLU A 120 12.71 9.37 4.58
N MET A 121 11.65 9.83 3.92
CA MET A 121 11.16 9.17 2.70
C MET A 121 12.03 9.56 1.49
N THR A 122 12.60 10.74 1.48
CA THR A 122 13.46 11.25 0.40
C THR A 122 14.64 10.32 0.14
N GLY A 123 14.84 9.92 -1.10
CA GLY A 123 15.93 9.03 -1.53
C GLY A 123 15.72 7.56 -1.19
N ARG A 124 14.59 7.15 -0.58
CA ARG A 124 14.31 5.74 -0.30
C ARG A 124 13.71 5.04 -1.51
N ASN A 125 14.32 3.93 -1.90
CA ASN A 125 13.70 2.96 -2.78
C ASN A 125 13.08 1.84 -1.93
N LEU A 126 11.76 1.69 -2.00
CA LEU A 126 11.00 0.65 -1.28
C LEU A 126 10.38 -0.37 -2.24
N THR A 127 10.66 -0.29 -3.53
CA THR A 127 10.06 -1.17 -4.54
C THR A 127 10.48 -2.62 -4.34
N SER A 128 11.72 -2.87 -3.90
CA SER A 128 12.22 -4.22 -3.59
C SER A 128 11.46 -4.93 -2.47
N ASP A 129 10.89 -4.17 -1.52
CA ASP A 129 10.16 -4.73 -0.38
C ASP A 129 8.77 -5.21 -0.77
N VAL A 130 8.19 -4.58 -1.78
CA VAL A 130 6.79 -4.76 -2.20
C VAL A 130 6.62 -5.60 -3.46
N SER A 131 7.59 -5.58 -4.36
CA SER A 131 7.56 -6.28 -5.64
C SER A 131 7.41 -7.80 -5.48
N VAL A 132 6.89 -8.45 -6.51
CA VAL A 132 6.95 -9.91 -6.62
C VAL A 132 8.40 -10.38 -6.77
N THR A 133 8.69 -11.57 -6.27
CA THR A 133 10.03 -12.17 -6.38
C THR A 133 10.18 -13.04 -7.63
N THR A 134 9.07 -13.47 -8.21
CA THR A 134 9.02 -14.31 -9.42
C THR A 134 7.91 -13.82 -10.33
N THR A 135 8.15 -13.94 -11.64
CA THR A 135 7.13 -13.59 -12.64
C THR A 135 5.88 -14.44 -12.45
N ARG A 136 4.72 -13.78 -12.50
CA ARG A 136 3.41 -14.44 -12.55
C ARG A 136 2.60 -13.94 -13.74
N VAL A 137 1.66 -14.76 -14.21
CA VAL A 137 0.81 -14.40 -15.34
C VAL A 137 -0.65 -14.49 -14.92
N GLU A 138 -1.39 -13.40 -15.13
CA GLU A 138 -2.85 -13.38 -15.07
C GLU A 138 -3.38 -13.43 -16.49
N PRO A 139 -4.10 -14.50 -16.88
CA PRO A 139 -4.56 -14.69 -18.25
C PRO A 139 -5.67 -13.69 -18.61
N ALA A 140 -5.71 -13.33 -19.89
CA ALA A 140 -6.74 -12.48 -20.45
C ALA A 140 -8.15 -13.04 -20.18
N ARG A 141 -9.09 -12.14 -19.87
CA ARG A 141 -10.51 -12.46 -19.69
C ARG A 141 -11.30 -11.82 -20.84
N GLY A 142 -11.98 -12.64 -21.63
CA GLY A 142 -12.70 -12.18 -22.82
C GLY A 142 -11.85 -12.21 -24.09
N THR A 143 -12.05 -11.24 -25.01
CA THR A 143 -11.32 -11.19 -26.29
C THR A 143 -9.86 -10.85 -26.05
N ARG A 144 -8.97 -11.76 -26.37
CA ARG A 144 -7.53 -11.62 -26.16
C ARG A 144 -6.94 -10.55 -27.09
N ILE A 145 -6.19 -9.60 -26.51
CA ILE A 145 -5.43 -8.57 -27.25
C ILE A 145 -3.97 -9.04 -27.44
N GLY A 146 -3.33 -9.50 -26.35
CA GLY A 146 -1.95 -9.96 -26.38
C GLY A 146 -1.27 -9.88 -25.03
N PRO A 147 0.04 -10.23 -24.93
CA PRO A 147 0.80 -10.14 -23.71
C PRO A 147 1.06 -8.67 -23.31
N LEU A 148 0.96 -8.38 -22.03
CA LEU A 148 1.35 -7.10 -21.44
C LEU A 148 2.42 -7.36 -20.39
N ALA A 149 3.59 -6.76 -20.54
CA ALA A 149 4.63 -6.81 -19.53
C ALA A 149 4.38 -5.71 -18.49
N VAL A 150 4.26 -6.10 -17.23
CA VAL A 150 4.04 -5.18 -16.09
C VAL A 150 5.21 -5.30 -15.15
N ILE A 151 5.94 -4.22 -14.96
CA ILE A 151 7.01 -4.14 -13.95
C ILE A 151 6.37 -3.79 -12.62
N ASP A 152 6.49 -4.70 -11.66
CA ASP A 152 5.90 -4.57 -10.34
C ASP A 152 6.79 -3.72 -9.43
N LEU A 153 6.40 -2.47 -9.26
CA LEU A 153 6.98 -1.55 -8.29
C LEU A 153 6.11 -1.40 -7.03
N GLY A 154 5.07 -2.22 -6.92
CA GLY A 154 4.04 -2.15 -5.88
C GLY A 154 2.64 -2.08 -6.48
N ILE A 155 2.38 -2.93 -7.49
CA ILE A 155 1.10 -2.95 -8.21
C ILE A 155 -0.04 -3.44 -7.32
N LYS A 156 -1.22 -2.87 -7.53
CA LYS A 156 -2.46 -3.34 -6.91
C LYS A 156 -3.07 -4.50 -7.69
N GLU A 157 -3.61 -5.49 -6.98
CA GLU A 157 -4.29 -6.63 -7.60
C GLU A 157 -5.49 -6.20 -8.47
N SER A 158 -6.21 -5.16 -8.06
CA SER A 158 -7.29 -4.60 -8.89
C SER A 158 -6.80 -4.10 -10.25
N THR A 159 -5.59 -3.53 -10.33
CA THR A 159 -5.00 -3.10 -11.61
C THR A 159 -4.73 -4.30 -12.51
N VAL A 160 -4.15 -5.37 -11.99
CA VAL A 160 -3.89 -6.60 -12.74
C VAL A 160 -5.19 -7.21 -13.25
N ARG A 161 -6.21 -7.33 -12.36
CA ARG A 161 -7.54 -7.83 -12.73
C ARG A 161 -8.19 -6.99 -13.83
N HIS A 162 -8.10 -5.67 -13.76
CA HIS A 162 -8.67 -4.77 -14.75
C HIS A 162 -7.97 -4.84 -16.10
N LEU A 163 -6.65 -5.02 -16.12
CA LEU A 163 -5.89 -5.23 -17.36
C LEU A 163 -6.28 -6.57 -18.02
N ALA A 164 -6.36 -7.65 -17.22
CA ALA A 164 -6.81 -8.95 -17.71
C ALA A 164 -8.24 -8.91 -18.26
N GLN A 165 -9.16 -8.21 -17.60
CA GLN A 165 -10.54 -7.99 -18.08
C GLN A 165 -10.61 -7.25 -19.42
N ARG A 166 -9.59 -6.46 -19.75
CA ARG A 166 -9.48 -5.75 -21.03
C ARG A 166 -8.85 -6.59 -22.14
N GLY A 167 -8.51 -7.85 -21.86
CA GLY A 167 -8.02 -8.79 -22.84
C GLY A 167 -6.49 -8.94 -22.91
N PHE A 168 -5.76 -8.46 -21.91
CA PHE A 168 -4.32 -8.67 -21.83
C PHE A 168 -3.97 -9.92 -21.02
N ASP A 169 -3.02 -10.71 -21.51
CA ASP A 169 -2.28 -11.66 -20.67
C ASP A 169 -1.26 -10.85 -19.88
N VAL A 170 -1.52 -10.63 -18.61
CA VAL A 170 -0.73 -9.72 -17.77
C VAL A 170 0.44 -10.48 -17.15
N HIS A 171 1.63 -10.24 -17.65
CA HIS A 171 2.88 -10.78 -17.12
C HIS A 171 3.43 -9.79 -16.07
N VAL A 172 3.26 -10.10 -14.80
CA VAL A 172 3.76 -9.29 -13.69
C VAL A 172 5.19 -9.74 -13.37
N LEU A 173 6.16 -8.88 -13.68
CA LEU A 173 7.58 -9.15 -13.53
C LEU A 173 8.11 -8.46 -12.26
N PRO A 174 9.14 -9.03 -11.62
CA PRO A 174 9.84 -8.37 -10.51
C PRO A 174 10.41 -7.00 -10.91
N GLU A 175 10.60 -6.12 -9.92
CA GLU A 175 11.28 -4.82 -10.12
C GLU A 175 12.70 -4.99 -10.67
N THR A 176 13.29 -6.17 -10.49
CA THR A 176 14.63 -6.53 -10.97
C THR A 176 14.68 -6.99 -12.42
N ALA A 177 13.53 -7.11 -13.10
CA ALA A 177 13.46 -7.57 -14.49
C ALA A 177 14.33 -6.71 -15.42
N THR A 178 14.94 -7.36 -16.38
CA THR A 178 15.78 -6.74 -17.41
C THR A 178 15.00 -6.54 -18.70
N TRP A 179 15.55 -5.74 -19.61
CA TRP A 179 14.99 -5.64 -20.97
C TRP A 179 14.90 -7.01 -21.67
N ALA A 180 15.86 -7.90 -21.45
CA ALA A 180 15.82 -9.24 -22.03
C ALA A 180 14.61 -10.06 -21.51
N ASP A 181 14.27 -9.92 -20.22
CA ASP A 181 13.11 -10.58 -19.63
C ASP A 181 11.80 -10.03 -20.22
N ILE A 182 11.73 -8.74 -20.46
CA ILE A 182 10.58 -8.08 -21.09
C ILE A 182 10.46 -8.52 -22.55
N ALA A 183 11.55 -8.46 -23.31
CA ALA A 183 11.56 -8.80 -24.72
C ALA A 183 11.21 -10.28 -24.98
N ALA A 184 11.57 -11.18 -24.07
CA ALA A 184 11.23 -12.61 -24.16
C ALA A 184 9.72 -12.88 -24.12
N ILE A 185 8.92 -11.95 -23.59
CA ILE A 185 7.45 -12.04 -23.56
C ILE A 185 6.83 -11.63 -24.91
N ASP A 186 7.57 -10.87 -25.74
CA ASP A 186 7.07 -10.21 -26.96
C ASP A 186 5.78 -9.40 -26.68
N PRO A 187 5.80 -8.46 -25.74
CA PRO A 187 4.60 -7.80 -25.27
C PRO A 187 4.12 -6.73 -26.26
N VAL A 188 2.78 -6.55 -26.35
CA VAL A 188 2.17 -5.46 -27.11
C VAL A 188 2.36 -4.09 -26.45
N ALA A 189 2.63 -4.07 -25.15
CA ALA A 189 2.98 -2.88 -24.38
C ALA A 189 3.70 -3.25 -23.08
N VAL A 190 4.38 -2.25 -22.48
CA VAL A 190 5.01 -2.35 -21.17
C VAL A 190 4.32 -1.35 -20.23
N PHE A 191 4.00 -1.79 -19.02
CA PHE A 191 3.39 -0.99 -17.99
C PHE A 191 4.30 -0.96 -16.74
N TYR A 192 4.67 0.23 -16.29
CA TYR A 192 5.33 0.45 -15.01
C TYR A 192 4.28 0.81 -13.97
N SER A 193 4.21 0.02 -12.91
CA SER A 193 3.21 0.26 -11.87
C SER A 193 3.57 1.44 -10.96
N ASN A 194 2.58 1.88 -10.20
CA ASN A 194 2.84 2.68 -9.00
C ASN A 194 3.66 1.88 -7.98
N GLY A 195 4.23 2.57 -7.00
CA GLY A 195 4.97 1.96 -5.91
C GLY A 195 5.30 2.95 -4.80
N PRO A 196 5.86 2.46 -3.67
CA PRO A 196 6.27 3.28 -2.55
C PRO A 196 7.65 3.88 -2.75
N GLY A 197 8.01 4.84 -1.89
CA GLY A 197 9.32 5.48 -1.87
C GLY A 197 9.39 6.76 -2.68
N ASP A 198 10.61 7.19 -2.94
CA ASP A 198 10.90 8.39 -3.72
C ASP A 198 11.08 8.02 -5.20
N PRO A 199 10.26 8.54 -6.12
CA PRO A 199 10.43 8.29 -7.55
C PRO A 199 11.82 8.68 -8.08
N ALA A 200 12.47 9.69 -7.48
CA ALA A 200 13.81 10.09 -7.85
C ALA A 200 14.89 9.03 -7.54
N ALA A 201 14.58 8.02 -6.72
CA ALA A 201 15.46 6.89 -6.44
C ALA A 201 15.30 5.71 -7.42
N SER A 202 14.53 5.89 -8.50
CA SER A 202 14.15 4.83 -9.46
C SER A 202 14.95 4.88 -10.78
N ASP A 203 16.19 5.39 -10.79
CA ASP A 203 17.04 5.54 -11.99
C ASP A 203 17.17 4.25 -12.80
N ARG A 204 17.19 3.09 -12.15
CA ARG A 204 17.27 1.80 -12.81
C ARG A 204 16.10 1.56 -13.76
N HIS A 205 14.89 1.92 -13.32
CA HIS A 205 13.67 1.67 -14.10
C HIS A 205 13.58 2.63 -15.30
N VAL A 206 14.09 3.85 -15.14
CA VAL A 206 14.18 4.83 -16.23
C VAL A 206 15.17 4.36 -17.30
N ALA A 207 16.25 3.69 -16.93
CA ALA A 207 17.27 3.21 -17.87
C ALA A 207 16.79 2.04 -18.76
N ILE A 208 15.67 1.40 -18.43
CA ILE A 208 15.07 0.30 -19.21
C ILE A 208 14.05 0.85 -20.23
N LEU A 209 13.55 2.08 -20.03
CA LEU A 209 12.66 2.78 -20.95
C LEU A 209 13.41 3.29 -22.19
#